data_deaa6e833ff77ed037e4ef8fa26dc568
#
_entry.id   deaa6e833ff77ed037e4ef8fa26dc568
#
_cell.length_a   1.000
_cell.length_b   1.000
_cell.length_c   1.000
_cell.angle_alpha   90.00
_cell.angle_beta   90.00
_cell.angle_gamma   90.00
#
_symmetry.space_group_name_H-M   'P 1'
#
loop_
_entity.id
_entity.type
_entity.pdbx_description
1 polymer ?
#
loop_
_entity_poly.entity_id
_entity_poly.type
_entity_poly.pdbx_seq_one_letter_code
_entity_poly.pdbx_strand_id
1 'polypeptide(L)'
;LYAYLLNERGIDRNIIHTFTHAGLMYEDAVNHNVCFVGKDGTGTTRHLHKRATNPLSDFKGNITGSDADYAFHYTGKSDRLYVFEAPIDLLAFLTLYPAGWQEHSYVALCSTADRAALRMLKDHPQLKQVYLCLDHDSAGIEGAYRIADSIHSLGEYQVYRLFPEHKDWDEDLKARMGKDAIPAGEHPKLAYITKKTAELKEMCLEDTDEYIKYKRMPADLFDDT
;
A
#
# COMPACT_ATOMS: atom_id res chain seq x y z
N LEU A 1 20.46 -2.76 -7.75
CA LEU A 1 19.41 -1.92 -7.15
C LEU A 1 19.15 -0.68 -7.98
N TYR A 2 20.13 0.26 -8.13
CA TYR A 2 19.89 1.54 -8.83
C TYR A 2 19.49 1.34 -10.29
N ALA A 3 20.20 0.49 -11.05
CA ALA A 3 19.86 0.24 -12.45
C ALA A 3 18.41 -0.26 -12.60
N TYR A 4 18.00 -1.20 -11.78
CA TYR A 4 16.64 -1.74 -11.79
C TYR A 4 15.61 -0.66 -11.45
N LEU A 5 15.77 0.05 -10.32
CA LEU A 5 14.79 1.03 -9.88
C LEU A 5 14.70 2.25 -10.81
N LEU A 6 15.84 2.75 -11.32
CA LEU A 6 15.87 3.90 -12.24
C LEU A 6 15.38 3.54 -13.64
N ASN A 7 15.96 2.48 -14.25
CA ASN A 7 15.78 2.23 -15.67
C ASN A 7 14.54 1.39 -15.97
N GLU A 8 14.32 0.36 -15.12
CA GLU A 8 13.19 -0.55 -15.33
C GLU A 8 11.90 0.03 -14.73
N ARG A 9 11.99 0.59 -13.51
CA ARG A 9 10.83 1.07 -12.75
C ARG A 9 10.60 2.57 -12.84
N GLY A 10 11.60 3.36 -13.25
CA GLY A 10 11.48 4.82 -13.38
C GLY A 10 11.44 5.60 -12.06
N ILE A 11 11.79 4.94 -10.96
CA ILE A 11 11.78 5.59 -9.63
C ILE A 11 12.80 6.72 -9.57
N ASP A 12 12.42 7.86 -9.03
CA ASP A 12 13.29 9.03 -8.90
C ASP A 12 14.55 8.73 -8.08
N ARG A 13 15.69 9.23 -8.57
CA ARG A 13 17.01 9.00 -7.95
C ARG A 13 17.08 9.49 -6.50
N ASN A 14 16.47 10.64 -6.19
CA ASN A 14 16.52 11.22 -4.85
C ASN A 14 15.70 10.40 -3.86
N ILE A 15 14.59 9.81 -4.31
CA ILE A 15 13.79 8.89 -3.51
C ILE A 15 14.62 7.64 -3.20
N ILE A 16 15.22 7.00 -4.21
CA ILE A 16 16.09 5.83 -4.00
C ILE A 16 17.21 6.17 -3.01
N HIS A 17 17.86 7.32 -3.21
CA HIS A 17 18.94 7.78 -2.34
C HIS A 17 18.49 7.98 -0.89
N THR A 18 17.32 8.60 -0.68
CA THR A 18 16.79 8.81 0.66
C THR A 18 16.56 7.49 1.41
N PHE A 19 15.92 6.53 0.77
CA PHE A 19 15.63 5.23 1.39
C PHE A 19 16.89 4.37 1.61
N THR A 20 17.85 4.43 0.69
CA THR A 20 19.13 3.70 0.85
C THR A 20 19.97 4.30 1.97
N HIS A 21 20.07 5.64 2.06
CA HIS A 21 20.78 6.31 3.15
C HIS A 21 20.14 6.09 4.52
N ALA A 22 18.83 5.98 4.58
CA ALA A 22 18.12 5.63 5.82
C ALA A 22 18.28 4.15 6.21
N GLY A 23 18.96 3.34 5.38
CA GLY A 23 19.12 1.90 5.58
C GLY A 23 17.78 1.17 5.55
N LEU A 24 16.82 1.70 4.78
CA LEU A 24 15.52 1.09 4.54
C LEU A 24 15.50 0.28 3.25
N MET A 25 16.54 0.41 2.41
CA MET A 25 16.63 -0.30 1.14
C MET A 25 18.10 -0.60 0.80
N TYR A 26 18.36 -1.82 0.33
CA TYR A 26 19.71 -2.24 -0.12
C TYR A 26 19.60 -3.36 -1.18
N GLU A 27 20.74 -3.72 -1.80
CA GLU A 27 20.86 -4.85 -2.72
C GLU A 27 21.50 -6.04 -1.99
N ASP A 28 20.91 -7.24 -2.09
CA ASP A 28 21.54 -8.41 -1.50
C ASP A 28 22.75 -8.87 -2.36
N ALA A 29 23.80 -9.34 -1.68
CA ALA A 29 25.07 -9.66 -2.30
C ALA A 29 25.04 -10.97 -3.14
N VAL A 30 24.04 -11.82 -2.96
CA VAL A 30 23.99 -13.16 -3.57
C VAL A 30 23.21 -13.15 -4.88
N ASN A 31 21.98 -12.63 -4.83
CA ASN A 31 21.08 -12.66 -5.98
C ASN A 31 20.83 -11.27 -6.57
N HIS A 32 21.46 -10.23 -6.02
CA HIS A 32 21.27 -8.84 -6.41
C HIS A 32 19.81 -8.35 -6.33
N ASN A 33 19.00 -9.00 -5.51
CA ASN A 33 17.61 -8.58 -5.26
C ASN A 33 17.56 -7.24 -4.54
N VAL A 34 16.54 -6.45 -4.80
CA VAL A 34 16.23 -5.30 -3.93
C VAL A 34 15.63 -5.83 -2.63
N CYS A 35 16.18 -5.37 -1.53
CA CYS A 35 15.72 -5.63 -0.17
C CYS A 35 15.05 -4.39 0.40
N PHE A 36 13.81 -4.53 0.85
CA PHE A 36 13.03 -3.49 1.53
C PHE A 36 12.93 -3.83 3.00
N VAL A 37 13.42 -2.91 3.85
CA VAL A 37 13.63 -3.13 5.28
C VAL A 37 12.55 -2.44 6.09
N GLY A 38 11.91 -3.19 6.97
CA GLY A 38 11.05 -2.64 8.01
C GLY A 38 11.75 -2.66 9.37
N LYS A 39 11.70 -1.54 10.09
CA LYS A 39 12.38 -1.35 11.38
C LYS A 39 11.36 -1.05 12.47
N ASP A 40 11.66 -1.45 13.70
CA ASP A 40 10.90 -0.99 14.87
C ASP A 40 11.36 0.39 15.36
N GLY A 41 10.68 0.94 16.38
CA GLY A 41 10.98 2.25 16.95
C GLY A 41 12.38 2.39 17.56
N THR A 42 13.12 1.29 17.73
CA THR A 42 14.53 1.28 18.19
C THR A 42 15.52 1.29 17.01
N GLY A 43 15.02 1.20 15.76
CA GLY A 43 15.83 1.07 14.56
C GLY A 43 16.27 -0.37 14.25
N THR A 44 15.81 -1.36 15.04
CA THR A 44 16.09 -2.76 14.78
C THR A 44 15.30 -3.28 13.59
N THR A 45 15.98 -3.97 12.66
CA THR A 45 15.31 -4.62 11.52
C THR A 45 14.41 -5.76 12.01
N ARG A 46 13.12 -5.69 11.67
CA ARG A 46 12.10 -6.68 12.02
C ARG A 46 11.50 -7.37 10.79
N HIS A 47 11.55 -6.72 9.66
CA HIS A 47 10.95 -7.22 8.43
C HIS A 47 11.89 -7.01 7.26
N LEU A 48 11.90 -7.97 6.35
CA LEU A 48 12.63 -7.89 5.10
C LEU A 48 11.81 -8.48 3.97
N HIS A 49 11.46 -7.63 3.01
CA HIS A 49 10.86 -8.03 1.74
C HIS A 49 11.91 -7.99 0.64
N LYS A 50 11.94 -9.01 -0.20
CA LYS A 50 12.85 -9.07 -1.36
C LYS A 50 12.09 -9.10 -2.67
N ARG A 51 12.65 -8.44 -3.69
CA ARG A 51 12.18 -8.49 -5.06
C ARG A 51 13.35 -8.71 -6.02
N ALA A 52 13.19 -9.67 -6.93
CA ALA A 52 14.18 -9.92 -7.97
C ALA A 52 14.36 -8.69 -8.88
N THR A 53 15.61 -8.42 -9.24
CA THR A 53 15.98 -7.43 -10.26
C THR A 53 16.21 -8.06 -11.62
N ASN A 54 16.33 -9.40 -11.66
CA ASN A 54 16.47 -10.16 -12.89
C ASN A 54 15.10 -10.22 -13.61
N PRO A 55 15.00 -9.75 -14.87
CA PRO A 55 13.74 -9.75 -15.63
C PRO A 55 13.20 -11.17 -15.91
N LEU A 56 14.04 -12.21 -15.77
CA LEU A 56 13.61 -13.61 -15.92
C LEU A 56 13.06 -14.22 -14.62
N SER A 57 12.92 -13.44 -13.56
CA SER A 57 12.45 -13.93 -12.26
C SER A 57 11.34 -13.04 -11.71
N ASP A 58 10.20 -13.64 -11.43
CA ASP A 58 9.07 -12.99 -10.75
C ASP A 58 9.17 -13.07 -9.22
N PHE A 59 10.34 -13.47 -8.69
CA PHE A 59 10.50 -13.66 -7.26
C PHE A 59 10.23 -12.37 -6.49
N LYS A 60 9.29 -12.45 -5.58
CA LYS A 60 8.99 -11.45 -4.54
C LYS A 60 8.51 -12.17 -3.28
N GLY A 61 8.94 -11.75 -2.13
CA GLY A 61 8.48 -12.36 -0.87
C GLY A 61 9.19 -11.85 0.36
N ASN A 62 8.57 -12.15 1.49
CA ASN A 62 9.12 -11.85 2.80
C ASN A 62 10.09 -12.95 3.23
N ILE A 63 11.17 -12.56 3.88
CA ILE A 63 12.13 -13.51 4.43
C ILE A 63 11.53 -14.19 5.66
N THR A 64 11.81 -15.48 5.82
CA THR A 64 11.39 -16.26 6.99
C THR A 64 11.82 -15.57 8.28
N GLY A 65 10.90 -15.44 9.23
CA GLY A 65 11.14 -14.73 10.49
C GLY A 65 10.84 -13.23 10.44
N SER A 66 10.43 -12.70 9.29
CA SER A 66 9.95 -11.31 9.20
C SER A 66 8.68 -11.11 10.03
N ASP A 67 8.64 -10.02 10.79
CA ASP A 67 7.45 -9.59 11.51
C ASP A 67 6.62 -8.64 10.64
N ALA A 68 5.42 -9.08 10.28
CA ALA A 68 4.52 -8.32 9.41
C ALA A 68 4.00 -7.01 10.03
N ASP A 69 4.15 -6.80 11.33
CA ASP A 69 3.82 -5.53 11.98
C ASP A 69 4.76 -4.39 11.58
N TYR A 70 5.95 -4.72 11.11
CA TYR A 70 7.01 -3.78 10.75
C TYR A 70 7.38 -3.86 9.28
N ALA A 71 6.40 -3.96 8.38
CA ALA A 71 6.66 -3.96 6.94
C ALA A 71 7.36 -2.67 6.49
N PHE A 72 7.81 -2.63 5.24
CA PHE A 72 8.55 -1.48 4.69
C PHE A 72 7.76 -0.18 4.86
N HIS A 73 8.32 0.80 5.54
CA HIS A 73 7.65 2.06 5.86
C HIS A 73 8.61 3.24 5.97
N TYR A 74 8.04 4.44 5.89
CA TYR A 74 8.67 5.72 6.19
C TYR A 74 7.76 6.52 7.11
N THR A 75 8.32 7.16 8.14
CA THR A 75 7.56 7.96 9.11
C THR A 75 7.89 9.44 8.94
N GLY A 76 6.90 10.22 8.58
CA GLY A 76 6.94 11.68 8.53
C GLY A 76 6.35 12.33 9.77
N LYS A 77 6.13 13.65 9.72
CA LYS A 77 5.66 14.44 10.87
C LYS A 77 4.18 14.81 10.79
N SER A 78 3.55 14.69 9.62
CA SER A 78 2.14 15.03 9.44
C SER A 78 1.21 14.01 10.08
N ASP A 79 -0.07 14.29 10.03
CA ASP A 79 -1.15 13.42 10.48
C ASP A 79 -1.61 12.39 9.43
N ARG A 80 -0.91 12.28 8.28
CA ARG A 80 -1.30 11.46 7.13
C ARG A 80 -0.48 10.19 7.01
N LEU A 81 -1.18 9.07 6.81
CA LEU A 81 -0.60 7.76 6.48
C LEU A 81 -1.11 7.30 5.11
N TYR A 82 -0.20 6.94 4.23
CA TYR A 82 -0.51 6.34 2.92
C TYR A 82 -0.14 4.85 2.95
N VAL A 83 -1.07 3.98 2.54
CA VAL A 83 -0.96 2.51 2.64
C VAL A 83 -0.96 1.89 1.25
N PHE A 84 0.06 1.11 0.93
CA PHE A 84 0.28 0.45 -0.37
C PHE A 84 0.36 -1.07 -0.21
N GLU A 85 0.11 -1.83 -1.29
CA GLU A 85 0.31 -3.28 -1.27
C GLU A 85 1.78 -3.65 -1.32
N ALA A 86 2.55 -3.03 -2.20
CA ALA A 86 3.95 -3.37 -2.39
C ALA A 86 4.90 -2.15 -2.31
N PRO A 87 6.17 -2.37 -1.94
CA PRO A 87 7.16 -1.30 -1.85
C PRO A 87 7.41 -0.54 -3.16
N ILE A 88 7.28 -1.21 -4.30
CA ILE A 88 7.46 -0.56 -5.62
C ILE A 88 6.36 0.47 -5.86
N ASP A 89 5.11 0.15 -5.51
CA ASP A 89 3.98 1.08 -5.66
C ASP A 89 4.15 2.31 -4.77
N LEU A 90 4.62 2.13 -3.53
CA LEU A 90 4.98 3.23 -2.65
C LEU A 90 6.04 4.13 -3.30
N LEU A 91 7.13 3.58 -3.81
CA LEU A 91 8.19 4.36 -4.44
C LEU A 91 7.72 5.03 -5.74
N ALA A 92 6.88 4.36 -6.53
CA ALA A 92 6.27 4.92 -7.74
C ALA A 92 5.36 6.11 -7.39
N PHE A 93 4.51 5.97 -6.38
CA PHE A 93 3.66 7.06 -5.89
C PHE A 93 4.48 8.28 -5.47
N LEU A 94 5.57 8.09 -4.70
CA LEU A 94 6.45 9.18 -4.31
C LEU A 94 7.11 9.86 -5.51
N THR A 95 7.42 9.09 -6.56
CA THR A 95 7.98 9.61 -7.81
C THR A 95 6.95 10.42 -8.60
N LEU A 96 5.70 9.96 -8.63
CA LEU A 96 4.58 10.66 -9.28
C LEU A 96 4.22 11.96 -8.55
N TYR A 97 4.28 11.96 -7.22
CA TYR A 97 3.84 13.05 -6.34
C TYR A 97 4.97 13.47 -5.36
N PRO A 98 6.07 14.06 -5.87
CA PRO A 98 7.26 14.34 -5.05
C PRO A 98 7.13 15.53 -4.10
N ALA A 99 6.10 16.36 -4.24
CA ALA A 99 5.98 17.59 -3.46
C ALA A 99 5.68 17.27 -1.98
N GLY A 100 6.61 17.61 -1.08
CA GLY A 100 6.42 17.51 0.37
C GLY A 100 6.26 16.07 0.91
N TRP A 101 6.60 15.04 0.14
CA TRP A 101 6.38 13.66 0.54
C TRP A 101 7.02 13.30 1.89
N GLN A 102 8.17 13.87 2.22
CA GLN A 102 8.87 13.60 3.49
C GLN A 102 8.10 14.03 4.74
N GLU A 103 7.10 14.89 4.59
CA GLU A 103 6.25 15.29 5.71
C GLU A 103 5.24 14.21 6.10
N HIS A 104 4.92 13.27 5.20
CA HIS A 104 3.89 12.27 5.41
C HIS A 104 4.48 10.90 5.77
N SER A 105 3.63 10.02 6.27
CA SER A 105 4.00 8.63 6.58
C SER A 105 3.47 7.68 5.52
N TYR A 106 4.23 6.62 5.26
CA TYR A 106 3.95 5.65 4.20
C TYR A 106 4.24 4.23 4.70
N VAL A 107 3.42 3.26 4.30
CA VAL A 107 3.65 1.85 4.57
C VAL A 107 3.27 1.01 3.36
N ALA A 108 4.12 0.05 2.99
CA ALA A 108 3.79 -1.00 2.05
C ALA A 108 3.61 -2.30 2.84
N LEU A 109 2.44 -2.90 2.71
CA LEU A 109 2.03 -4.05 3.54
C LEU A 109 2.86 -5.30 3.25
N CYS A 110 3.42 -5.43 2.04
CA CYS A 110 4.17 -6.61 1.58
C CYS A 110 3.38 -7.92 1.71
N SER A 111 2.07 -7.82 1.85
CA SER A 111 1.10 -8.91 2.01
C SER A 111 -0.31 -8.37 1.86
N THR A 112 -1.31 -9.21 2.03
CA THR A 112 -2.73 -8.81 2.12
C THR A 112 -3.19 -8.45 3.54
N ALA A 113 -2.29 -8.51 4.53
CA ALA A 113 -2.61 -8.25 5.93
C ALA A 113 -2.43 -6.77 6.27
N ASP A 114 -3.31 -6.23 7.11
CA ASP A 114 -3.36 -4.84 7.56
C ASP A 114 -2.44 -4.50 8.74
N ARG A 115 -1.74 -5.51 9.29
CA ARG A 115 -0.96 -5.45 10.53
C ARG A 115 -0.01 -4.26 10.60
N ALA A 116 0.76 -4.00 9.54
CA ALA A 116 1.74 -2.91 9.52
C ALA A 116 1.06 -1.53 9.58
N ALA A 117 -0.07 -1.35 8.88
CA ALA A 117 -0.82 -0.10 8.93
C ALA A 117 -1.40 0.13 10.34
N LEU A 118 -2.04 -0.89 10.93
CA LEU A 118 -2.58 -0.81 12.29
C LEU A 118 -1.46 -0.59 13.33
N ARG A 119 -0.29 -1.18 13.13
CA ARG A 119 0.87 -0.97 14.00
C ARG A 119 1.35 0.48 13.92
N MET A 120 1.49 1.05 12.73
CA MET A 120 1.87 2.45 12.57
C MET A 120 0.89 3.41 13.24
N LEU A 121 -0.42 3.17 13.14
CA LEU A 121 -1.44 3.99 13.80
C LEU A 121 -1.33 3.93 15.32
N LYS A 122 -0.99 2.76 15.88
CA LYS A 122 -0.77 2.59 17.34
C LYS A 122 0.49 3.28 17.81
N ASP A 123 1.59 3.17 17.05
CA ASP A 123 2.90 3.71 17.45
C ASP A 123 2.98 5.23 17.20
N HIS A 124 2.14 5.79 16.33
CA HIS A 124 2.14 7.18 15.92
C HIS A 124 0.77 7.84 16.11
N PRO A 125 0.39 8.21 17.35
CA PRO A 125 -0.95 8.75 17.68
C PRO A 125 -1.29 10.08 17.00
N GLN A 126 -0.32 10.77 16.40
CA GLN A 126 -0.55 11.95 15.57
C GLN A 126 -1.22 11.62 14.22
N LEU A 127 -1.11 10.39 13.72
CA LEU A 127 -1.75 9.96 12.49
C LEU A 127 -3.27 9.92 12.68
N LYS A 128 -4.01 10.62 11.80
CA LYS A 128 -5.47 10.73 11.85
C LYS A 128 -6.14 10.49 10.51
N GLN A 129 -5.42 10.76 9.42
CA GLN A 129 -5.91 10.60 8.06
C GLN A 129 -5.19 9.42 7.40
N VAL A 130 -5.94 8.44 6.91
CA VAL A 130 -5.38 7.26 6.25
C VAL A 130 -5.85 7.21 4.81
N TYR A 131 -4.89 7.14 3.89
CA TYR A 131 -5.11 7.05 2.45
C TYR A 131 -4.77 5.63 2.00
N LEU A 132 -5.78 4.88 1.58
CA LEU A 132 -5.62 3.51 1.06
C LEU A 132 -5.31 3.58 -0.43
N CYS A 133 -4.05 3.34 -0.77
CA CYS A 133 -3.47 3.43 -2.11
C CYS A 133 -3.18 2.03 -2.70
N LEU A 134 -4.10 1.08 -2.50
CA LEU A 134 -3.95 -0.30 -2.96
C LEU A 134 -4.24 -0.43 -4.46
N ASP A 135 -3.95 -1.59 -5.04
CA ASP A 135 -4.12 -1.86 -6.46
C ASP A 135 -5.56 -1.58 -6.94
N HIS A 136 -5.69 -1.17 -8.19
CA HIS A 136 -6.97 -0.91 -8.85
C HIS A 136 -7.47 -2.19 -9.53
N ASP A 137 -7.61 -3.25 -8.74
CA ASP A 137 -8.22 -4.51 -9.12
C ASP A 137 -9.14 -5.02 -8.02
N SER A 138 -9.84 -6.14 -8.27
CA SER A 138 -10.80 -6.70 -7.31
C SER A 138 -10.20 -6.97 -5.95
N ALA A 139 -8.96 -7.49 -5.91
CA ALA A 139 -8.29 -7.85 -4.66
C ALA A 139 -7.88 -6.61 -3.85
N GLY A 140 -7.33 -5.58 -4.52
CA GLY A 140 -6.95 -4.32 -3.89
C GLY A 140 -8.15 -3.55 -3.34
N ILE A 141 -9.28 -3.57 -4.05
CA ILE A 141 -10.51 -2.92 -3.59
C ILE A 141 -11.11 -3.68 -2.41
N GLU A 142 -11.22 -5.00 -2.48
CA GLU A 142 -11.67 -5.83 -1.36
C GLU A 142 -10.75 -5.67 -0.14
N GLY A 143 -9.44 -5.61 -0.37
CA GLY A 143 -8.44 -5.32 0.64
C GLY A 143 -8.65 -3.96 1.30
N ALA A 144 -8.93 -2.93 0.51
CA ALA A 144 -9.17 -1.58 1.03
C ALA A 144 -10.38 -1.51 1.97
N TYR A 145 -11.50 -2.15 1.62
CA TYR A 145 -12.66 -2.22 2.51
C TYR A 145 -12.32 -2.91 3.83
N ARG A 146 -11.66 -4.07 3.77
CA ARG A 146 -11.27 -4.80 4.98
C ARG A 146 -10.34 -4.00 5.87
N ILE A 147 -9.34 -3.31 5.29
CA ILE A 147 -8.40 -2.48 6.03
C ILE A 147 -9.11 -1.27 6.65
N ALA A 148 -10.02 -0.62 5.92
CA ALA A 148 -10.82 0.48 6.45
C ALA A 148 -11.63 0.03 7.67
N ASP A 149 -12.25 -1.14 7.62
CA ASP A 149 -13.00 -1.71 8.75
C ASP A 149 -12.11 -1.95 9.97
N SER A 150 -10.92 -2.51 9.75
CA SER A 150 -9.94 -2.73 10.82
C SER A 150 -9.50 -1.41 11.45
N ILE A 151 -9.27 -0.36 10.64
CA ILE A 151 -8.87 0.97 11.11
C ILE A 151 -10.01 1.62 11.92
N HIS A 152 -11.26 1.59 11.44
CA HIS A 152 -12.39 2.12 12.16
C HIS A 152 -12.63 1.38 13.48
N SER A 153 -12.34 0.08 13.53
CA SER A 153 -12.41 -0.71 14.78
C SER A 153 -11.31 -0.33 15.78
N LEU A 154 -10.20 0.25 15.30
CA LEU A 154 -9.09 0.71 16.15
C LEU A 154 -9.39 2.05 16.82
N GLY A 155 -10.17 2.93 16.16
CA GLY A 155 -10.49 4.25 16.68
C GLY A 155 -11.07 5.20 15.63
N GLU A 156 -11.14 6.47 15.98
CA GLU A 156 -11.65 7.53 15.11
C GLU A 156 -10.54 8.00 14.14
N TYR A 157 -10.59 7.50 12.91
CA TYR A 157 -9.72 7.87 11.81
C TYR A 157 -10.55 8.30 10.60
N GLN A 158 -10.03 9.26 9.84
CA GLN A 158 -10.54 9.59 8.51
C GLN A 158 -9.86 8.66 7.50
N VAL A 159 -10.63 7.84 6.80
CA VAL A 159 -10.10 6.86 5.84
C VAL A 159 -10.59 7.24 4.44
N TYR A 160 -9.64 7.39 3.53
CA TYR A 160 -9.85 7.75 2.13
C TYR A 160 -9.30 6.67 1.22
N ARG A 161 -9.83 6.56 0.01
CA ARG A 161 -9.32 5.70 -1.04
C ARG A 161 -8.73 6.54 -2.15
N LEU A 162 -7.47 6.28 -2.52
CA LEU A 162 -6.84 6.80 -3.73
C LEU A 162 -6.66 5.66 -4.72
N PHE A 163 -7.13 5.85 -5.95
CA PHE A 163 -6.99 4.90 -7.03
C PHE A 163 -5.86 5.30 -7.97
N PRO A 164 -4.97 4.38 -8.38
CA PRO A 164 -4.16 4.59 -9.58
C PRO A 164 -5.08 4.57 -10.82
N GLU A 165 -4.68 5.25 -11.88
CA GLU A 165 -5.40 5.23 -13.17
C GLU A 165 -5.30 3.86 -13.86
N HIS A 166 -4.16 3.18 -13.68
CA HIS A 166 -3.88 1.83 -14.16
C HIS A 166 -4.04 0.81 -13.03
N LYS A 167 -3.54 -0.40 -13.23
CA LYS A 167 -3.65 -1.50 -12.26
C LYS A 167 -3.06 -1.13 -10.89
N ASP A 168 -1.90 -0.49 -10.87
CA ASP A 168 -1.18 -0.08 -9.68
C ASP A 168 -0.33 1.18 -9.95
N TRP A 169 0.30 1.74 -8.92
CA TRP A 169 1.09 2.97 -9.04
C TRP A 169 2.38 2.79 -9.85
N ASP A 170 2.94 1.57 -9.91
CA ASP A 170 4.07 1.26 -10.80
C ASP A 170 3.64 1.32 -12.26
N GLU A 171 2.43 0.87 -12.60
CA GLU A 171 1.86 0.96 -13.94
C GLU A 171 1.54 2.42 -14.34
N ASP A 172 1.05 3.25 -13.40
CA ASP A 172 0.86 4.69 -13.64
C ASP A 172 2.20 5.38 -13.95
N LEU A 173 3.26 5.03 -13.22
CA LEU A 173 4.59 5.57 -13.49
C LEU A 173 5.13 5.11 -14.84
N LYS A 174 4.93 3.84 -15.23
CA LYS A 174 5.28 3.33 -16.56
C LYS A 174 4.54 4.09 -17.67
N ALA A 175 3.23 4.30 -17.53
CA ALA A 175 2.43 5.08 -18.47
C ALA A 175 2.99 6.50 -18.61
N ARG A 176 3.34 7.16 -17.51
CA ARG A 176 3.96 8.49 -17.51
C ARG A 176 5.31 8.52 -18.23
N MET A 177 6.05 7.39 -18.23
CA MET A 177 7.30 7.21 -18.97
C MET A 177 7.09 6.88 -20.46
N GLY A 178 5.85 6.78 -20.94
CA GLY A 178 5.51 6.36 -22.31
C GLY A 178 5.72 4.87 -22.58
N LYS A 179 5.73 4.03 -21.53
CA LYS A 179 5.78 2.57 -21.64
C LYS A 179 4.35 2.00 -21.61
N ASP A 180 4.18 0.79 -22.14
CA ASP A 180 2.93 0.06 -22.00
C ASP A 180 2.63 -0.21 -20.53
N ALA A 181 1.40 0.11 -20.11
CA ALA A 181 0.91 -0.04 -18.75
C ALA A 181 -0.30 -0.99 -18.72
N ILE A 182 -0.39 -1.78 -17.67
CA ILE A 182 -1.52 -2.69 -17.45
C ILE A 182 -2.72 -1.84 -17.00
N PRO A 183 -3.85 -1.88 -17.72
CA PRO A 183 -5.02 -1.09 -17.34
C PRO A 183 -5.58 -1.51 -15.98
N ALA A 184 -6.32 -0.61 -15.35
CA ALA A 184 -7.11 -0.91 -14.17
C ALA A 184 -8.07 -2.07 -14.45
N GLY A 185 -8.33 -2.89 -13.43
CA GLY A 185 -9.35 -3.93 -13.50
C GLY A 185 -10.74 -3.31 -13.65
N GLU A 186 -11.70 -4.11 -14.15
CA GLU A 186 -13.10 -3.66 -14.20
C GLU A 186 -13.54 -3.25 -12.80
N HIS A 187 -14.19 -2.10 -12.72
CA HIS A 187 -14.63 -1.39 -11.52
C HIS A 187 -15.31 -2.31 -10.49
N PRO A 188 -14.60 -2.84 -9.51
CA PRO A 188 -15.17 -3.79 -8.56
C PRO A 188 -15.80 -3.11 -7.34
N LYS A 189 -15.74 -1.78 -7.27
CA LYS A 189 -16.38 -0.96 -6.24
C LYS A 189 -17.83 -1.36 -6.01
N LEU A 190 -18.58 -1.48 -7.09
CA LEU A 190 -19.96 -1.95 -7.04
C LEU A 190 -20.06 -3.47 -6.88
N ALA A 191 -19.13 -4.23 -7.44
CA ALA A 191 -19.17 -5.71 -7.39
C ALA A 191 -18.99 -6.24 -5.96
N TYR A 192 -18.02 -5.71 -5.20
CA TYR A 192 -17.82 -6.14 -3.81
C TYR A 192 -19.01 -5.78 -2.92
N ILE A 193 -19.49 -4.52 -2.99
CA ILE A 193 -20.64 -4.08 -2.20
C ILE A 193 -21.88 -4.88 -2.60
N THR A 194 -22.12 -5.07 -3.89
CA THR A 194 -23.23 -5.86 -4.39
C THR A 194 -23.15 -7.30 -3.91
N LYS A 195 -21.96 -7.93 -3.97
CA LYS A 195 -21.73 -9.28 -3.48
C LYS A 195 -21.97 -9.38 -1.97
N LYS A 196 -21.38 -8.49 -1.16
CA LYS A 196 -21.56 -8.49 0.29
C LYS A 196 -23.00 -8.20 0.72
N THR A 197 -23.64 -7.24 0.06
CA THR A 197 -25.04 -6.94 0.30
C THR A 197 -25.93 -8.13 -0.04
N ALA A 198 -25.64 -8.84 -1.12
CA ALA A 198 -26.36 -10.05 -1.50
C ALA A 198 -26.13 -11.20 -0.51
N GLU A 199 -24.86 -11.45 -0.10
CA GLU A 199 -24.53 -12.47 0.92
C GLU A 199 -25.27 -12.23 2.24
N LEU A 200 -25.26 -10.98 2.75
CA LEU A 200 -25.93 -10.62 3.98
C LEU A 200 -27.48 -10.75 3.86
N LYS A 201 -27.99 -10.44 2.68
CA LYS A 201 -29.41 -10.62 2.37
C LYS A 201 -29.82 -12.09 2.33
N GLU A 202 -29.03 -12.95 1.68
CA GLU A 202 -29.25 -14.40 1.69
C GLU A 202 -29.19 -15.00 3.11
N MET A 203 -28.40 -14.40 3.99
CA MET A 203 -28.31 -14.77 5.41
C MET A 203 -29.43 -14.16 6.27
N CYS A 204 -30.37 -13.44 5.69
CA CYS A 204 -31.43 -12.69 6.40
C CYS A 204 -30.90 -11.69 7.43
N LEU A 205 -29.79 -11.04 7.13
CA LEU A 205 -29.12 -10.08 8.01
C LEU A 205 -29.32 -8.62 7.55
N GLU A 206 -30.41 -8.33 6.84
CA GLU A 206 -30.70 -7.00 6.26
C GLU A 206 -30.87 -5.88 7.31
N ASP A 207 -31.24 -6.22 8.53
CA ASP A 207 -31.42 -5.29 9.65
C ASP A 207 -30.16 -5.14 10.52
N THR A 208 -29.04 -5.73 10.12
CA THR A 208 -27.79 -5.64 10.87
C THR A 208 -27.03 -4.36 10.55
N ASP A 209 -26.26 -3.86 11.53
CA ASP A 209 -25.36 -2.72 11.34
C ASP A 209 -24.36 -2.98 10.21
N GLU A 210 -23.96 -4.24 10.03
CA GLU A 210 -23.05 -4.64 8.96
C GLU A 210 -23.66 -4.46 7.57
N TYR A 211 -24.90 -4.88 7.36
CA TYR A 211 -25.62 -4.66 6.09
C TYR A 211 -25.80 -3.17 5.81
N ILE A 212 -26.22 -2.41 6.81
CA ILE A 212 -26.41 -0.95 6.71
C ILE A 212 -25.09 -0.26 6.37
N LYS A 213 -23.99 -0.72 6.97
CA LYS A 213 -22.64 -0.25 6.71
C LYS A 213 -22.24 -0.45 5.24
N TYR A 214 -22.33 -1.67 4.72
CA TYR A 214 -22.01 -1.94 3.31
C TYR A 214 -22.90 -1.19 2.34
N LYS A 215 -24.15 -0.98 2.68
CA LYS A 215 -25.11 -0.21 1.88
C LYS A 215 -24.76 1.29 1.84
N ARG A 216 -24.10 1.83 2.87
CA ARG A 216 -23.69 3.25 2.97
C ARG A 216 -22.26 3.52 2.54
N MET A 217 -21.44 2.50 2.45
CA MET A 217 -19.99 2.57 2.16
C MET A 217 -19.57 3.30 0.87
N PRO A 218 -20.39 3.43 -0.18
CA PRO A 218 -19.95 3.95 -1.45
C PRO A 218 -19.52 5.41 -1.44
N ALA A 219 -20.18 6.26 -0.68
CA ALA A 219 -20.01 7.69 -0.85
C ALA A 219 -18.70 8.23 -0.24
N ASP A 220 -18.34 7.75 0.97
CA ASP A 220 -17.30 8.40 1.78
C ASP A 220 -15.91 7.79 1.58
N LEU A 221 -15.83 6.54 1.11
CA LEU A 221 -14.56 5.81 1.00
C LEU A 221 -13.97 5.83 -0.41
N PHE A 222 -14.79 6.05 -1.43
CA PHE A 222 -14.42 5.85 -2.82
C PHE A 222 -14.89 6.97 -3.76
N ASP A 223 -15.23 8.14 -3.22
CA ASP A 223 -15.44 9.31 -4.05
C ASP A 223 -14.11 9.70 -4.74
N ASP A 224 -14.14 9.66 -6.05
CA ASP A 224 -13.09 10.13 -6.93
C ASP A 224 -13.05 11.68 -6.83
N THR A 225 -12.31 12.22 -5.87
CA THR A 225 -11.98 13.65 -5.83
C THR A 225 -10.49 13.87 -5.92
#